data_1b0a877f95ed7d447c1c5c06c7b80bcf
#
_entry.id   1b0a877f95ed7d447c1c5c06c7b80bcf
#
_cell.length_a   1.000
_cell.length_b   1.000
_cell.length_c   1.000
_cell.angle_alpha   90.00
_cell.angle_beta   90.00
_cell.angle_gamma   90.00
#
_symmetry.space_group_name_H-M   'P 1'
#
loop_
_entity.id
_entity.type
_entity.pdbx_description
1 polymer ?
#
loop_
_entity_poly.entity_id
_entity_poly.type
_entity_poly.pdbx_seq_one_letter_code
_entity_poly.pdbx_strand_id
1 'polypeptide(L)'
;MNYWLSRIALLALLSTFTVGPIAAATNTNDVATIKTEDLKDKLNKSSWVRTLEDRLGWKIIADVSAWQFIAAFLAILAGLVIKRIVIKYIEKKITAFVEKTEAEWDDLLFESIIKPVNAFVMIGAIHVAAFLLVFNLANFPAAVIGKSYTIFLGIVIIWGVYRLVDVAAHYLDELVSHKDAGMKGQFVPLIKKALRIMVVIVGGLTILATIGVNITGLAALLSVGALAFSMGAKDSVANLVGTVNILSDRPYKVGDWITVGSGIDGDVEEIGFRSTKIRMFDKTLMTVPNGTLATETIKNWSQMPKRRIKMTLGLTYDAKPDQIRKFIKRVEKLLQEDEGVDQDYMLVQFTDFGPSSLDVFLYYFAATTVWKDYLETRQRVNLKIMDVAEEMGLEFAYPTQTMHIKDDGLKILKDTA
;
A
#
# COMPACT_ATOMS: atom_id res chain seq x y z
N MET A 1 -10.53 27.50 17.37
CA MET A 1 -11.24 26.64 18.35
C MET A 1 -12.43 25.87 17.73
N ASN A 2 -13.02 26.34 16.64
CA ASN A 2 -14.16 25.64 15.97
C ASN A 2 -13.77 24.50 15.01
N TYR A 3 -12.50 24.39 14.63
CA TYR A 3 -11.99 23.34 13.71
C TYR A 3 -11.81 21.96 14.38
N TRP A 4 -11.59 21.95 15.70
CA TRP A 4 -11.43 20.71 16.48
C TRP A 4 -12.77 20.08 16.87
N LEU A 5 -13.78 20.88 17.12
CA LEU A 5 -15.12 20.41 17.49
C LEU A 5 -15.84 19.71 16.33
N SER A 6 -15.59 20.15 15.07
CA SER A 6 -16.17 19.48 13.90
C SER A 6 -15.50 18.14 13.60
N ARG A 7 -14.19 17.99 13.87
CA ARG A 7 -13.48 16.70 13.76
C ARG A 7 -13.87 15.72 14.87
N ILE A 8 -14.09 16.22 16.09
CA ILE A 8 -14.55 15.38 17.19
C ILE A 8 -16.00 14.95 16.97
N ALA A 9 -16.87 15.79 16.42
CA ALA A 9 -18.23 15.42 16.05
C ALA A 9 -18.27 14.42 14.90
N LEU A 10 -17.38 14.54 13.90
CA LEU A 10 -17.24 13.57 12.81
C LEU A 10 -16.64 12.24 13.28
N LEU A 11 -15.66 12.29 14.19
CA LEU A 11 -15.09 11.10 14.82
C LEU A 11 -16.07 10.46 15.82
N ALA A 12 -16.87 11.22 16.51
CA ALA A 12 -17.95 10.69 17.36
C ALA A 12 -19.09 10.09 16.52
N LEU A 13 -19.43 10.66 15.37
CA LEU A 13 -20.34 10.06 14.39
C LEU A 13 -19.73 8.80 13.75
N LEU A 14 -18.45 8.81 13.42
CA LEU A 14 -17.73 7.64 12.93
C LEU A 14 -17.51 6.59 14.04
N SER A 15 -17.35 6.97 15.31
CA SER A 15 -17.21 6.03 16.43
C SER A 15 -18.54 5.40 16.84
N THR A 16 -19.67 6.06 16.61
CA THR A 16 -20.99 5.41 16.69
C THR A 16 -21.26 4.49 15.51
N PHE A 17 -20.51 4.64 14.41
CA PHE A 17 -20.48 3.74 13.25
C PHE A 17 -19.35 2.70 13.28
N THR A 18 -18.43 2.77 14.26
CA THR A 18 -17.56 1.63 14.49
C THR A 18 -18.41 0.46 14.95
N VAL A 19 -18.53 -0.47 14.05
CA VAL A 19 -19.02 -1.81 14.22
C VAL A 19 -18.64 -2.28 15.64
N GLY A 20 -19.61 -2.23 16.54
CA GLY A 20 -19.51 -3.02 17.76
C GLY A 20 -19.28 -4.46 17.32
N PRO A 21 -18.50 -5.23 18.05
CA PRO A 21 -17.94 -6.48 17.55
C PRO A 21 -19.05 -7.38 17.04
N ILE A 22 -18.88 -7.86 15.82
CA ILE A 22 -19.69 -8.94 15.19
C ILE A 22 -19.77 -10.18 16.11
N ALA A 23 -18.98 -10.24 17.16
CA ALA A 23 -18.99 -11.28 18.20
C ALA A 23 -20.11 -11.16 19.25
N ALA A 24 -20.93 -10.09 19.26
CA ALA A 24 -22.04 -9.94 20.21
C ALA A 24 -23.43 -10.07 19.54
N ALA A 25 -23.52 -10.76 18.41
CA ALA A 25 -24.80 -10.98 17.70
C ALA A 25 -25.71 -12.02 18.37
N THR A 26 -25.58 -12.24 19.67
CA THR A 26 -26.47 -13.20 20.37
C THR A 26 -27.68 -12.58 21.05
N ASN A 27 -27.90 -11.24 21.00
CA ASN A 27 -29.11 -10.69 21.62
C ASN A 27 -29.57 -9.29 21.14
N THR A 28 -29.38 -8.91 19.87
CA THR A 28 -29.98 -7.66 19.35
C THR A 28 -31.52 -7.73 19.31
N ASN A 29 -32.09 -8.93 19.21
CA ASN A 29 -33.55 -9.12 19.23
C ASN A 29 -34.15 -8.77 20.57
N ASP A 30 -33.48 -9.07 21.69
CA ASP A 30 -34.00 -8.80 23.04
C ASP A 30 -33.95 -7.32 23.39
N VAL A 31 -32.89 -6.62 22.99
CA VAL A 31 -32.71 -5.18 23.29
C VAL A 31 -33.72 -4.30 22.55
N ALA A 32 -34.04 -4.60 21.29
CA ALA A 32 -35.05 -3.86 20.52
C ALA A 32 -36.46 -4.12 21.04
N THR A 33 -36.75 -5.37 21.45
CA THR A 33 -38.05 -5.79 22.01
C THR A 33 -38.28 -5.16 23.39
N ILE A 34 -37.28 -5.21 24.26
CA ILE A 34 -37.32 -4.63 25.62
C ILE A 34 -37.52 -3.10 25.51
N LYS A 35 -36.81 -2.39 24.61
CA LYS A 35 -36.99 -0.94 24.45
C LYS A 35 -38.35 -0.55 23.94
N THR A 36 -38.97 -1.33 23.06
CA THR A 36 -40.32 -1.03 22.54
C THR A 36 -41.41 -1.32 23.56
N GLU A 37 -41.28 -2.36 24.38
CA GLU A 37 -42.22 -2.67 25.47
C GLU A 37 -42.13 -1.62 26.64
N ASP A 38 -40.91 -1.21 27.01
CA ASP A 38 -40.69 -0.17 28.02
C ASP A 38 -41.26 1.18 27.58
N LEU A 39 -41.10 1.53 26.27
CA LEU A 39 -41.70 2.72 25.67
C LEU A 39 -43.24 2.65 25.68
N LYS A 40 -43.81 1.49 25.35
CA LYS A 40 -45.24 1.25 25.40
C LYS A 40 -45.82 1.43 26.81
N ASP A 41 -45.13 0.90 27.81
CA ASP A 41 -45.52 0.98 29.22
C ASP A 41 -45.41 2.42 29.77
N LYS A 42 -44.34 3.15 29.40
CA LYS A 42 -44.17 4.58 29.74
C LYS A 42 -45.22 5.48 29.11
N LEU A 43 -45.59 5.24 27.85
CA LEU A 43 -46.62 6.00 27.17
C LEU A 43 -47.99 5.73 27.75
N ASN A 44 -48.36 4.47 28.04
CA ASN A 44 -49.62 4.12 28.68
C ASN A 44 -49.78 4.72 30.12
N LYS A 45 -48.69 4.93 30.82
CA LYS A 45 -48.69 5.55 32.16
C LYS A 45 -48.74 7.10 32.10
N SER A 46 -48.53 7.72 30.94
CA SER A 46 -48.46 9.17 30.83
C SER A 46 -49.88 9.80 30.89
N SER A 47 -50.00 10.88 31.68
CA SER A 47 -51.29 11.56 31.92
C SER A 47 -51.89 12.15 30.65
N TRP A 48 -51.07 12.63 29.70
CA TRP A 48 -51.53 13.24 28.47
C TRP A 48 -52.11 12.20 27.49
N VAL A 49 -51.61 10.98 27.45
CA VAL A 49 -52.17 9.89 26.65
C VAL A 49 -53.56 9.54 27.14
N ARG A 50 -53.74 9.41 28.46
CA ARG A 50 -55.07 9.15 29.08
C ARG A 50 -56.05 10.27 28.78
N THR A 51 -55.66 11.55 28.84
CA THR A 51 -56.48 12.69 28.52
C THR A 51 -56.90 12.71 27.07
N LEU A 52 -56.04 12.29 26.14
CA LEU A 52 -56.34 12.15 24.70
C LEU A 52 -57.31 10.99 24.43
N GLU A 53 -57.14 9.89 25.16
CA GLU A 53 -58.00 8.71 25.08
C GLU A 53 -59.43 9.03 25.57
N ASP A 54 -59.57 9.79 26.67
CA ASP A 54 -60.87 10.25 27.20
C ASP A 54 -61.62 11.21 26.25
N ARG A 55 -60.88 12.06 25.53
CA ARG A 55 -61.50 13.08 24.64
C ARG A 55 -61.69 12.65 23.16
N LEU A 56 -60.84 11.82 22.65
CA LEU A 56 -60.76 11.44 21.25
C LEU A 56 -60.73 9.90 21.04
N GLY A 57 -61.15 9.12 22.02
CA GLY A 57 -61.14 7.67 22.04
C GLY A 57 -62.16 6.97 21.14
N TRP A 58 -62.67 7.66 20.13
CA TRP A 58 -63.58 7.05 19.17
C TRP A 58 -62.81 6.02 18.31
N LYS A 59 -63.23 4.78 18.41
CA LYS A 59 -62.64 3.71 17.57
C LYS A 59 -63.11 3.86 16.13
N ILE A 60 -62.19 4.05 15.21
CA ILE A 60 -62.46 4.24 13.77
C ILE A 60 -62.37 2.89 13.04
N ILE A 61 -61.32 2.13 13.24
CA ILE A 61 -61.10 0.83 12.61
C ILE A 61 -60.35 -0.06 13.61
N ALA A 62 -60.82 -1.31 13.79
CA ALA A 62 -60.10 -2.37 14.52
C ALA A 62 -59.38 -1.93 15.83
N ASP A 63 -60.10 -1.35 16.76
CA ASP A 63 -59.60 -0.84 18.07
C ASP A 63 -58.60 0.33 18.02
N VAL A 64 -58.39 0.99 16.86
CA VAL A 64 -57.54 2.17 16.70
C VAL A 64 -58.36 3.42 16.96
N SER A 65 -57.91 4.23 17.92
CA SER A 65 -58.61 5.48 18.29
C SER A 65 -58.30 6.64 17.32
N ALA A 66 -59.22 7.58 17.19
CA ALA A 66 -59.09 8.75 16.27
C ALA A 66 -57.82 9.56 16.55
N TRP A 67 -57.40 9.71 17.82
CA TRP A 67 -56.20 10.43 18.17
C TRP A 67 -54.92 9.78 17.65
N GLN A 68 -54.89 8.45 17.49
CA GLN A 68 -53.75 7.71 16.98
C GLN A 68 -53.54 7.99 15.47
N PHE A 69 -54.65 8.11 14.70
CA PHE A 69 -54.56 8.54 13.29
C PHE A 69 -54.02 9.96 13.19
N ILE A 70 -54.47 10.87 14.05
CA ILE A 70 -53.99 12.25 14.06
C ILE A 70 -52.50 12.28 14.41
N ALA A 71 -52.09 11.55 15.46
CA ALA A 71 -50.70 11.47 15.89
C ALA A 71 -49.78 10.85 14.82
N ALA A 72 -50.24 9.79 14.16
CA ALA A 72 -49.49 9.16 13.07
C ALA A 72 -49.33 10.11 11.87
N PHE A 73 -50.41 10.84 11.51
CA PHE A 73 -50.33 11.85 10.46
C PHE A 73 -49.36 12.98 10.82
N LEU A 74 -49.42 13.48 12.05
CA LEU A 74 -48.50 14.50 12.55
C LEU A 74 -47.06 14.01 12.57
N ALA A 75 -46.80 12.72 12.89
CA ALA A 75 -45.48 12.13 12.86
C ALA A 75 -44.89 12.09 11.42
N ILE A 76 -45.70 11.73 10.44
CA ILE A 76 -45.29 11.77 9.02
C ILE A 76 -45.04 13.22 8.56
N LEU A 77 -45.89 14.14 8.93
CA LEU A 77 -45.77 15.56 8.60
C LEU A 77 -44.50 16.16 9.26
N ALA A 78 -44.24 15.82 10.52
CA ALA A 78 -43.01 16.18 11.22
C ALA A 78 -41.77 15.59 10.53
N GLY A 79 -41.84 14.32 10.07
CA GLY A 79 -40.77 13.70 9.28
C GLY A 79 -40.48 14.43 7.98
N LEU A 80 -41.51 14.89 7.27
CA LEU A 80 -41.36 15.71 6.06
C LEU A 80 -40.71 17.07 6.33
N VAL A 81 -41.09 17.71 7.46
CA VAL A 81 -40.48 18.98 7.88
C VAL A 81 -39.03 18.77 8.31
N ILE A 82 -38.77 17.75 9.11
CA ILE A 82 -37.40 17.40 9.54
C ILE A 82 -36.53 17.07 8.32
N LYS A 83 -37.03 16.27 7.39
CA LYS A 83 -36.35 16.00 6.13
C LYS A 83 -35.93 17.29 5.42
N ARG A 84 -36.85 18.27 5.32
CA ARG A 84 -36.58 19.55 4.64
C ARG A 84 -35.55 20.39 5.40
N ILE A 85 -35.61 20.38 6.74
CA ILE A 85 -34.64 21.09 7.59
C ILE A 85 -33.26 20.45 7.49
N VAL A 86 -33.19 19.12 7.58
CA VAL A 86 -31.93 18.36 7.49
C VAL A 86 -31.26 18.60 6.15
N ILE A 87 -32.03 18.52 5.05
CA ILE A 87 -31.50 18.81 3.71
C ILE A 87 -30.93 20.22 3.64
N LYS A 88 -31.73 21.26 4.03
CA LYS A 88 -31.27 22.64 4.01
C LYS A 88 -30.02 22.87 4.88
N TYR A 89 -29.95 22.22 6.05
CA TYR A 89 -28.80 22.34 6.93
C TYR A 89 -27.55 21.69 6.32
N ILE A 90 -27.71 20.50 5.73
CA ILE A 90 -26.64 19.79 5.06
C ILE A 90 -26.19 20.58 3.82
N GLU A 91 -27.12 21.03 2.97
CA GLU A 91 -26.84 21.90 1.82
C GLU A 91 -26.03 23.13 2.24
N LYS A 92 -26.51 23.91 3.23
CA LYS A 92 -25.84 25.11 3.70
C LYS A 92 -24.43 24.87 4.26
N LYS A 93 -24.22 23.74 4.94
CA LYS A 93 -22.88 23.37 5.50
C LYS A 93 -21.92 22.96 4.39
N ILE A 94 -22.40 22.26 3.41
CA ILE A 94 -21.57 21.72 2.33
C ILE A 94 -21.30 22.80 1.28
N THR A 95 -22.29 23.63 0.88
CA THR A 95 -22.01 24.76 -0.01
C THR A 95 -20.92 25.69 0.57
N ALA A 96 -20.96 25.94 1.87
CA ALA A 96 -19.91 26.69 2.56
C ALA A 96 -18.54 26.00 2.60
N PHE A 97 -18.49 24.68 2.33
CA PHE A 97 -17.25 23.89 2.26
C PHE A 97 -16.77 23.76 0.79
N VAL A 98 -17.70 23.53 -0.13
CA VAL A 98 -17.47 23.38 -1.59
C VAL A 98 -17.02 24.71 -2.22
N GLU A 99 -17.57 25.85 -1.79
CA GLU A 99 -17.11 27.19 -2.26
C GLU A 99 -15.60 27.46 -1.99
N LYS A 100 -14.95 26.59 -1.19
CA LYS A 100 -13.51 26.66 -0.88
C LYS A 100 -12.67 25.62 -1.65
N THR A 101 -13.29 24.72 -2.36
CA THR A 101 -12.60 23.59 -3.02
C THR A 101 -13.13 23.49 -4.46
N GLU A 102 -12.26 23.57 -5.47
CA GLU A 102 -12.61 23.42 -6.89
C GLU A 102 -12.75 21.95 -7.34
N ALA A 103 -13.07 21.04 -6.44
CA ALA A 103 -13.02 19.60 -6.69
C ALA A 103 -14.42 19.00 -6.99
N GLU A 104 -14.60 18.37 -8.14
CA GLU A 104 -15.86 17.74 -8.61
C GLU A 104 -16.34 16.57 -7.70
N TRP A 105 -15.47 15.94 -6.91
CA TRP A 105 -15.84 14.82 -6.04
C TRP A 105 -16.71 15.23 -4.84
N ASP A 106 -16.70 16.52 -4.45
CA ASP A 106 -17.48 17.06 -3.35
C ASP A 106 -18.98 17.00 -3.67
N ASP A 107 -19.38 17.28 -4.91
CA ASP A 107 -20.76 17.22 -5.38
C ASP A 107 -21.28 15.77 -5.39
N LEU A 108 -20.45 14.83 -5.82
CA LEU A 108 -20.78 13.40 -5.83
C LEU A 108 -20.92 12.84 -4.41
N LEU A 109 -20.06 13.27 -3.48
CA LEU A 109 -20.16 12.90 -2.07
C LEU A 109 -21.49 13.36 -1.48
N PHE A 110 -21.84 14.62 -1.77
CA PHE A 110 -23.08 15.24 -1.33
C PHE A 110 -24.31 14.48 -1.83
N GLU A 111 -24.40 14.25 -3.15
CA GLU A 111 -25.51 13.50 -3.73
C GLU A 111 -25.61 12.07 -3.20
N SER A 112 -24.46 11.45 -2.90
CA SER A 112 -24.38 10.09 -2.39
C SER A 112 -24.87 9.96 -0.94
N ILE A 113 -24.72 11.00 -0.12
CA ILE A 113 -25.14 11.01 1.29
C ILE A 113 -26.60 11.49 1.44
N ILE A 114 -27.03 12.53 0.70
CA ILE A 114 -28.36 13.13 0.86
C ILE A 114 -29.48 12.13 0.63
N LYS A 115 -29.35 11.29 -0.42
CA LYS A 115 -30.43 10.34 -0.76
C LYS A 115 -30.65 9.29 0.33
N PRO A 116 -29.62 8.63 0.89
CA PRO A 116 -29.79 7.72 2.04
C PRO A 116 -30.28 8.44 3.31
N VAL A 117 -29.80 9.65 3.60
CA VAL A 117 -30.25 10.43 4.77
C VAL A 117 -31.74 10.78 4.65
N ASN A 118 -32.19 11.15 3.47
CA ASN A 118 -33.61 11.38 3.20
C ASN A 118 -34.47 10.13 3.43
N ALA A 119 -34.00 8.99 2.96
CA ALA A 119 -34.66 7.71 3.17
C ALA A 119 -34.70 7.36 4.66
N PHE A 120 -33.58 7.56 5.38
CA PHE A 120 -33.48 7.34 6.82
C PHE A 120 -34.55 8.13 7.61
N VAL A 121 -34.65 9.44 7.37
CA VAL A 121 -35.64 10.32 8.04
C VAL A 121 -37.06 9.87 7.73
N MET A 122 -37.35 9.55 6.47
CA MET A 122 -38.69 9.11 6.06
C MET A 122 -39.07 7.75 6.63
N ILE A 123 -38.16 6.80 6.63
CA ILE A 123 -38.37 5.48 7.22
C ILE A 123 -38.60 5.61 8.73
N GLY A 124 -37.81 6.47 9.42
CA GLY A 124 -38.02 6.77 10.83
C GLY A 124 -39.42 7.34 11.10
N ALA A 125 -39.84 8.32 10.34
CA ALA A 125 -41.17 8.92 10.46
C ALA A 125 -42.32 7.92 10.22
N ILE A 126 -42.18 7.07 9.20
CA ILE A 126 -43.17 6.01 8.88
C ILE A 126 -43.22 4.98 10.02
N HIS A 127 -42.10 4.56 10.59
CA HIS A 127 -42.06 3.61 11.68
C HIS A 127 -42.63 4.19 12.97
N VAL A 128 -42.37 5.48 13.30
CA VAL A 128 -43.02 6.18 14.40
C VAL A 128 -44.53 6.25 14.19
N ALA A 129 -44.99 6.59 13.00
CA ALA A 129 -46.42 6.60 12.67
C ALA A 129 -47.04 5.20 12.81
N ALA A 130 -46.38 4.17 12.27
CA ALA A 130 -46.83 2.79 12.39
C ALA A 130 -46.88 2.33 13.86
N PHE A 131 -45.89 2.70 14.67
CA PHE A 131 -45.85 2.40 16.11
C PHE A 131 -47.04 3.05 16.81
N LEU A 132 -47.33 4.33 16.53
CA LEU A 132 -48.46 5.04 17.13
C LEU A 132 -49.82 4.44 16.76
N LEU A 133 -49.99 3.96 15.53
CA LEU A 133 -51.22 3.31 15.06
C LEU A 133 -51.45 1.95 15.76
N VAL A 134 -50.39 1.19 16.00
CA VAL A 134 -50.50 -0.19 16.50
C VAL A 134 -50.37 -0.25 18.04
N PHE A 135 -50.05 0.89 18.67
CA PHE A 135 -49.70 1.01 20.07
C PHE A 135 -50.73 0.35 21.03
N ASN A 136 -52.04 0.48 20.74
CA ASN A 136 -53.14 -0.07 21.57
C ASN A 136 -53.71 -1.40 21.06
N LEU A 137 -53.27 -1.94 19.94
CA LEU A 137 -53.75 -3.25 19.49
C LEU A 137 -53.15 -4.37 20.38
N ALA A 138 -54.04 -5.02 21.16
CA ALA A 138 -53.69 -6.03 22.12
C ALA A 138 -52.93 -7.24 21.56
N ASN A 139 -53.15 -7.54 20.29
CA ASN A 139 -52.58 -8.74 19.62
C ASN A 139 -51.48 -8.48 18.60
N PHE A 140 -51.01 -7.22 18.46
CA PHE A 140 -49.92 -6.93 17.49
C PHE A 140 -48.58 -6.91 18.22
N PRO A 141 -47.63 -7.78 17.85
CA PRO A 141 -46.35 -7.81 18.52
C PRO A 141 -45.52 -6.56 18.14
N ALA A 142 -45.28 -5.67 19.09
CA ALA A 142 -44.43 -4.49 18.94
C ALA A 142 -43.02 -4.83 18.41
N ALA A 143 -42.60 -6.06 18.69
CA ALA A 143 -41.35 -6.65 18.16
C ALA A 143 -41.29 -6.65 16.61
N VAL A 144 -42.42 -6.79 15.90
CA VAL A 144 -42.44 -6.77 14.43
C VAL A 144 -42.08 -5.40 13.90
N ILE A 145 -42.56 -4.34 14.53
CA ILE A 145 -42.23 -2.94 14.13
C ILE A 145 -40.77 -2.65 14.40
N GLY A 146 -40.26 -3.08 15.57
CA GLY A 146 -38.83 -2.92 15.89
C GLY A 146 -37.91 -3.66 14.91
N LYS A 147 -38.24 -4.92 14.58
CA LYS A 147 -37.47 -5.71 13.60
C LYS A 147 -37.55 -5.10 12.19
N SER A 148 -38.74 -4.71 11.73
CA SER A 148 -38.90 -4.07 10.42
C SER A 148 -38.11 -2.76 10.32
N TYR A 149 -38.10 -1.94 11.39
CA TYR A 149 -37.27 -0.73 11.43
C TYR A 149 -35.79 -1.03 11.27
N THR A 150 -35.27 -2.02 12.02
CA THR A 150 -33.86 -2.42 11.94
C THR A 150 -33.49 -2.93 10.56
N ILE A 151 -34.36 -3.70 9.91
CA ILE A 151 -34.15 -4.20 8.54
C ILE A 151 -34.09 -3.03 7.54
N PHE A 152 -35.08 -2.15 7.57
CA PHE A 152 -35.13 -1.00 6.64
C PHE A 152 -33.99 -0.02 6.89
N LEU A 153 -33.60 0.19 8.16
CA LEU A 153 -32.42 0.95 8.52
C LEU A 153 -31.14 0.33 7.94
N GLY A 154 -30.99 -0.98 8.11
CA GLY A 154 -29.88 -1.73 7.52
C GLY A 154 -29.79 -1.58 6.01
N ILE A 155 -30.94 -1.70 5.30
CA ILE A 155 -31.00 -1.49 3.85
C ILE A 155 -30.55 -0.08 3.46
N VAL A 156 -30.99 0.95 4.19
CA VAL A 156 -30.60 2.35 3.90
C VAL A 156 -29.10 2.57 4.15
N ILE A 157 -28.55 1.99 5.20
CA ILE A 157 -27.11 2.07 5.50
C ILE A 157 -26.30 1.39 4.39
N ILE A 158 -26.67 0.16 4.00
CA ILE A 158 -26.02 -0.57 2.92
C ILE A 158 -26.11 0.19 1.61
N TRP A 159 -27.27 0.77 1.29
CA TRP A 159 -27.44 1.62 0.12
C TRP A 159 -26.56 2.88 0.18
N GLY A 160 -26.42 3.50 1.35
CA GLY A 160 -25.52 4.63 1.56
C GLY A 160 -24.06 4.25 1.31
N VAL A 161 -23.59 3.14 1.91
CA VAL A 161 -22.23 2.61 1.70
C VAL A 161 -22.02 2.24 0.21
N TYR A 162 -23.00 1.61 -0.43
CA TYR A 162 -22.93 1.27 -1.86
C TYR A 162 -22.75 2.52 -2.74
N ARG A 163 -23.40 3.64 -2.41
CA ARG A 163 -23.22 4.92 -3.11
C ARG A 163 -21.88 5.57 -2.84
N LEU A 164 -21.34 5.44 -1.60
CA LEU A 164 -20.02 5.95 -1.27
C LEU A 164 -18.90 5.27 -2.06
N VAL A 165 -19.12 4.03 -2.54
CA VAL A 165 -18.19 3.37 -3.48
C VAL A 165 -18.04 4.16 -4.78
N ASP A 166 -19.09 4.86 -5.24
CA ASP A 166 -19.01 5.70 -6.45
C ASP A 166 -18.10 6.91 -6.23
N VAL A 167 -18.21 7.53 -5.06
CA VAL A 167 -17.35 8.66 -4.67
C VAL A 167 -15.90 8.23 -4.56
N ALA A 168 -15.64 7.10 -3.88
CA ALA A 168 -14.30 6.56 -3.75
C ALA A 168 -13.69 6.20 -5.11
N ALA A 169 -14.49 5.62 -6.02
CA ALA A 169 -14.04 5.30 -7.37
C ALA A 169 -13.74 6.55 -8.19
N HIS A 170 -14.54 7.61 -8.07
CA HIS A 170 -14.29 8.87 -8.77
C HIS A 170 -13.03 9.57 -8.27
N TYR A 171 -12.83 9.60 -6.95
CA TYR A 171 -11.61 10.13 -6.35
C TYR A 171 -10.35 9.35 -6.79
N LEU A 172 -10.43 8.02 -6.85
CA LEU A 172 -9.35 7.19 -7.39
C LEU A 172 -9.08 7.49 -8.87
N ASP A 173 -10.14 7.73 -9.65
CA ASP A 173 -10.04 8.04 -11.08
C ASP A 173 -9.35 9.39 -11.31
N GLU A 174 -9.62 10.38 -10.48
CA GLU A 174 -8.97 11.69 -10.49
C GLU A 174 -7.48 11.59 -10.13
N LEU A 175 -7.14 10.86 -9.05
CA LEU A 175 -5.75 10.65 -8.63
C LEU A 175 -4.91 9.93 -9.71
N VAL A 176 -5.50 8.97 -10.42
CA VAL A 176 -4.83 8.20 -11.47
C VAL A 176 -4.76 8.97 -12.79
N SER A 177 -5.67 9.91 -13.04
CA SER A 177 -5.77 10.64 -14.31
C SER A 177 -4.55 11.50 -14.66
N HIS A 178 -3.74 11.85 -13.66
CA HIS A 178 -2.52 12.64 -13.85
C HIS A 178 -1.30 11.82 -14.28
N LYS A 179 -1.38 10.48 -14.30
CA LYS A 179 -0.19 9.64 -14.53
C LYS A 179 -0.25 8.71 -15.73
N ASP A 180 -1.39 8.06 -16.05
CA ASP A 180 -1.45 7.10 -17.17
C ASP A 180 -2.90 6.85 -17.66
N ALA A 181 -3.19 7.16 -18.92
CA ALA A 181 -4.51 6.95 -19.55
C ALA A 181 -4.92 5.45 -19.61
N GLY A 182 -3.97 4.52 -19.63
CA GLY A 182 -4.23 3.07 -19.71
C GLY A 182 -4.77 2.47 -18.40
N MET A 183 -4.36 2.97 -17.25
CA MET A 183 -4.85 2.50 -15.94
C MET A 183 -6.28 2.99 -15.64
N LYS A 184 -6.66 4.16 -16.17
CA LYS A 184 -7.96 4.79 -15.97
C LYS A 184 -9.12 3.92 -16.46
N GLY A 185 -8.99 3.35 -17.64
CA GLY A 185 -10.10 2.66 -18.32
C GLY A 185 -10.45 1.27 -17.77
N GLN A 186 -9.53 0.59 -17.09
CA GLN A 186 -9.72 -0.82 -16.71
C GLN A 186 -9.64 -1.07 -15.20
N PHE A 187 -8.78 -0.37 -14.47
CA PHE A 187 -8.46 -0.67 -13.08
C PHE A 187 -9.51 -0.11 -12.11
N VAL A 188 -9.90 1.15 -12.26
CA VAL A 188 -10.90 1.79 -11.38
C VAL A 188 -12.28 1.13 -11.45
N PRO A 189 -12.82 0.79 -12.66
CA PRO A 189 -14.07 0.05 -12.75
C PRO A 189 -14.02 -1.34 -12.10
N LEU A 190 -12.87 -2.03 -12.15
CA LEU A 190 -12.69 -3.33 -11.51
C LEU A 190 -12.76 -3.21 -9.98
N ILE A 191 -12.03 -2.26 -9.38
CA ILE A 191 -12.06 -1.99 -7.94
C ILE A 191 -13.48 -1.60 -7.51
N LYS A 192 -14.12 -0.69 -8.24
CA LYS A 192 -15.50 -0.27 -7.98
C LYS A 192 -16.45 -1.47 -7.93
N LYS A 193 -16.36 -2.37 -8.91
CA LYS A 193 -17.19 -3.59 -8.98
C LYS A 193 -16.90 -4.53 -7.81
N ALA A 194 -15.63 -4.74 -7.46
CA ALA A 194 -15.23 -5.57 -6.34
C ALA A 194 -15.75 -5.03 -5.00
N LEU A 195 -15.59 -3.72 -4.75
CA LEU A 195 -16.10 -3.06 -3.55
C LEU A 195 -17.62 -3.15 -3.46
N ARG A 196 -18.34 -2.96 -4.55
CA ARG A 196 -19.81 -3.10 -4.59
C ARG A 196 -20.27 -4.51 -4.26
N ILE A 197 -19.62 -5.53 -4.83
CA ILE A 197 -19.89 -6.94 -4.51
C ILE A 197 -19.68 -7.19 -3.02
N MET A 198 -18.58 -6.70 -2.45
CA MET A 198 -18.26 -6.84 -1.03
C MET A 198 -19.33 -6.18 -0.14
N VAL A 199 -19.77 -4.96 -0.47
CA VAL A 199 -20.84 -4.26 0.26
C VAL A 199 -22.14 -5.04 0.21
N VAL A 200 -22.51 -5.60 -0.95
CA VAL A 200 -23.74 -6.40 -1.11
C VAL A 200 -23.65 -7.71 -0.32
N ILE A 201 -22.52 -8.41 -0.33
CA ILE A 201 -22.33 -9.64 0.42
C ILE A 201 -22.41 -9.38 1.93
N VAL A 202 -21.62 -8.45 2.45
CA VAL A 202 -21.57 -8.13 3.89
C VAL A 202 -22.91 -7.56 4.34
N GLY A 203 -23.49 -6.65 3.57
CA GLY A 203 -24.78 -6.05 3.85
C GLY A 203 -25.92 -7.08 3.83
N GLY A 204 -25.94 -7.96 2.83
CA GLY A 204 -26.91 -9.04 2.73
C GLY A 204 -26.86 -10.01 3.92
N LEU A 205 -25.66 -10.40 4.35
CA LEU A 205 -25.47 -11.20 5.57
C LEU A 205 -26.00 -10.51 6.81
N THR A 206 -25.72 -9.21 6.96
CA THR A 206 -26.19 -8.42 8.10
C THR A 206 -27.73 -8.39 8.14
N ILE A 207 -28.38 -8.21 6.99
CA ILE A 207 -29.85 -8.25 6.90
C ILE A 207 -30.37 -9.66 7.25
N LEU A 208 -29.79 -10.72 6.70
CA LEU A 208 -30.20 -12.09 7.02
C LEU A 208 -30.08 -12.41 8.51
N ALA A 209 -28.99 -11.98 9.15
CA ALA A 209 -28.82 -12.12 10.59
C ALA A 209 -29.91 -11.36 11.38
N THR A 210 -30.27 -10.15 10.94
CA THR A 210 -31.31 -9.34 11.60
C THR A 210 -32.69 -9.98 11.50
N ILE A 211 -32.98 -10.68 10.41
CA ILE A 211 -34.23 -11.44 10.24
C ILE A 211 -34.27 -12.67 11.15
N GLY A 212 -33.12 -13.11 11.66
CA GLY A 212 -32.99 -14.29 12.52
C GLY A 212 -32.53 -15.54 11.79
N VAL A 213 -32.05 -15.41 10.54
CA VAL A 213 -31.41 -16.52 9.82
C VAL A 213 -30.06 -16.82 10.44
N ASN A 214 -29.79 -18.08 10.71
CA ASN A 214 -28.47 -18.50 11.17
C ASN A 214 -27.45 -18.38 10.05
N ILE A 215 -26.62 -17.34 10.13
CA ILE A 215 -25.59 -17.04 9.13
C ILE A 215 -24.25 -17.75 9.38
N THR A 216 -24.12 -18.53 10.47
CA THR A 216 -22.84 -19.14 10.89
C THR A 216 -22.23 -19.99 9.77
N GLY A 217 -23.01 -20.82 9.11
CA GLY A 217 -22.55 -21.63 7.98
C GLY A 217 -22.13 -20.80 6.77
N LEU A 218 -22.90 -19.75 6.44
CA LEU A 218 -22.57 -18.83 5.36
C LEU A 218 -21.30 -18.01 5.66
N ALA A 219 -21.15 -17.54 6.90
CA ALA A 219 -19.96 -16.82 7.34
C ALA A 219 -18.71 -17.72 7.32
N ALA A 220 -18.85 -18.99 7.73
CA ALA A 220 -17.77 -19.97 7.63
C ALA A 220 -17.34 -20.20 6.16
N LEU A 221 -18.30 -20.40 5.25
CA LEU A 221 -18.03 -20.58 3.82
C LEU A 221 -17.34 -19.36 3.22
N LEU A 222 -17.80 -18.15 3.56
CA LEU A 222 -17.18 -16.90 3.11
C LEU A 222 -15.77 -16.72 3.67
N SER A 223 -15.52 -17.16 4.91
CA SER A 223 -14.18 -17.11 5.51
C SER A 223 -13.20 -18.00 4.76
N VAL A 224 -13.61 -19.20 4.35
CA VAL A 224 -12.79 -20.08 3.51
C VAL A 224 -12.54 -19.45 2.13
N GLY A 225 -13.59 -18.89 1.51
CA GLY A 225 -13.47 -18.17 0.24
C GLY A 225 -12.54 -16.94 0.32
N ALA A 226 -12.62 -16.17 1.42
CA ALA A 226 -11.75 -15.03 1.67
C ALA A 226 -10.29 -15.47 1.87
N LEU A 227 -10.05 -16.61 2.54
CA LEU A 227 -8.70 -17.16 2.68
C LEU A 227 -8.12 -17.55 1.31
N ALA A 228 -8.90 -18.27 0.49
CA ALA A 228 -8.48 -18.64 -0.87
C ALA A 228 -8.18 -17.42 -1.74
N PHE A 229 -9.04 -16.38 -1.68
CA PHE A 229 -8.81 -15.10 -2.37
C PHE A 229 -7.55 -14.40 -1.87
N SER A 230 -7.34 -14.35 -0.56
CA SER A 230 -6.15 -13.75 0.06
C SER A 230 -4.87 -14.42 -0.41
N MET A 231 -4.86 -15.77 -0.49
CA MET A 231 -3.71 -16.51 -1.03
C MET A 231 -3.45 -16.17 -2.49
N GLY A 232 -4.49 -16.05 -3.32
CA GLY A 232 -4.35 -15.65 -4.73
C GLY A 232 -3.93 -14.18 -4.92
N ALA A 233 -4.29 -13.29 -4.01
CA ALA A 233 -3.94 -11.86 -4.06
C ALA A 233 -2.58 -11.53 -3.42
N LYS A 234 -1.95 -12.48 -2.71
CA LYS A 234 -0.71 -12.27 -1.93
C LYS A 234 0.38 -11.55 -2.71
N ASP A 235 0.69 -12.03 -3.91
CA ASP A 235 1.79 -11.46 -4.70
C ASP A 235 1.46 -10.06 -5.21
N SER A 236 0.20 -9.78 -5.52
CA SER A 236 -0.24 -8.43 -5.90
C SER A 236 -0.07 -7.43 -4.76
N VAL A 237 -0.48 -7.83 -3.54
CA VAL A 237 -0.31 -7.01 -2.33
C VAL A 237 1.17 -6.84 -2.01
N ALA A 238 1.99 -7.90 -2.11
CA ALA A 238 3.43 -7.83 -1.89
C ALA A 238 4.10 -6.82 -2.84
N ASN A 239 3.69 -6.79 -4.11
CA ASN A 239 4.21 -5.81 -5.07
C ASN A 239 3.81 -4.38 -4.74
N LEU A 240 2.58 -4.14 -4.27
CA LEU A 240 2.15 -2.82 -3.82
C LEU A 240 2.94 -2.34 -2.61
N VAL A 241 3.09 -3.19 -1.59
CA VAL A 241 3.89 -2.89 -0.40
C VAL A 241 5.35 -2.66 -0.80
N GLY A 242 5.89 -3.47 -1.71
CA GLY A 242 7.22 -3.28 -2.27
C GLY A 242 7.39 -1.90 -2.92
N THR A 243 6.40 -1.45 -3.68
CA THR A 243 6.40 -0.09 -4.27
C THR A 243 6.45 1.00 -3.21
N VAL A 244 5.62 0.87 -2.16
CA VAL A 244 5.60 1.83 -1.05
C VAL A 244 6.97 1.87 -0.35
N ASN A 245 7.57 0.71 -0.09
CA ASN A 245 8.90 0.62 0.53
C ASN A 245 9.97 1.29 -0.35
N ILE A 246 10.00 1.00 -1.65
CA ILE A 246 10.96 1.60 -2.59
C ILE A 246 10.82 3.13 -2.65
N LEU A 247 9.59 3.64 -2.68
CA LEU A 247 9.34 5.09 -2.72
C LEU A 247 9.63 5.80 -1.39
N SER A 248 9.44 5.11 -0.26
CA SER A 248 9.69 5.62 1.09
C SER A 248 11.18 5.66 1.39
N ASP A 249 11.85 4.51 1.26
CA ASP A 249 13.25 4.34 1.67
C ASP A 249 14.24 4.80 0.59
N ARG A 250 13.78 4.85 -0.67
CA ARG A 250 14.54 5.30 -1.84
C ARG A 250 15.91 4.62 -1.97
N PRO A 251 16.00 3.28 -1.96
CA PRO A 251 17.27 2.59 -2.14
C PRO A 251 17.89 2.88 -3.51
N TYR A 252 17.07 3.26 -4.48
CA TYR A 252 17.46 3.75 -5.80
C TYR A 252 16.42 4.72 -6.36
N LYS A 253 16.77 5.44 -7.40
CA LYS A 253 15.93 6.38 -8.16
C LYS A 253 15.95 6.02 -9.64
N VAL A 254 15.01 6.60 -10.40
CA VAL A 254 15.05 6.54 -11.86
C VAL A 254 16.36 7.19 -12.35
N GLY A 255 17.08 6.48 -13.21
CA GLY A 255 18.40 6.85 -13.72
C GLY A 255 19.57 6.25 -12.94
N ASP A 256 19.35 5.62 -11.78
CA ASP A 256 20.42 4.96 -11.04
C ASP A 256 20.84 3.62 -11.70
N TRP A 257 22.12 3.38 -11.75
CA TRP A 257 22.69 2.07 -12.05
C TRP A 257 22.65 1.19 -10.82
N ILE A 258 21.93 0.09 -10.91
CA ILE A 258 21.78 -0.88 -9.81
C ILE A 258 22.12 -2.30 -10.26
N THR A 259 22.62 -3.08 -9.31
CA THR A 259 22.69 -4.55 -9.42
C THR A 259 21.78 -5.16 -8.38
N VAL A 260 20.89 -6.08 -8.77
CA VAL A 260 19.96 -6.79 -7.90
C VAL A 260 20.27 -8.27 -7.92
N GLY A 261 20.49 -8.85 -6.73
CA GLY A 261 20.87 -10.26 -6.62
C GLY A 261 22.10 -10.61 -7.45
N SER A 262 22.07 -11.75 -8.14
CA SER A 262 23.19 -12.27 -8.93
C SER A 262 23.09 -12.06 -10.45
N GLY A 263 22.03 -11.43 -10.97
CA GLY A 263 21.79 -11.45 -12.40
C GLY A 263 21.21 -10.20 -13.05
N ILE A 264 20.73 -9.24 -12.29
CA ILE A 264 20.15 -8.00 -12.83
C ILE A 264 21.15 -6.87 -12.67
N ASP A 265 21.63 -6.31 -13.75
CA ASP A 265 22.64 -5.24 -13.76
C ASP A 265 22.31 -4.22 -14.85
N GLY A 266 21.90 -3.01 -14.47
CA GLY A 266 21.46 -2.00 -15.42
C GLY A 266 20.93 -0.72 -14.78
N ASP A 267 20.43 0.16 -15.65
CA ASP A 267 19.91 1.47 -15.25
C ASP A 267 18.40 1.41 -15.03
N VAL A 268 17.93 2.00 -13.91
CA VAL A 268 16.50 2.10 -13.59
C VAL A 268 15.84 3.08 -14.55
N GLU A 269 14.94 2.59 -15.43
CA GLU A 269 14.24 3.42 -16.41
C GLU A 269 12.92 3.96 -15.87
N GLU A 270 12.17 3.11 -15.14
CA GLU A 270 10.87 3.49 -14.60
C GLU A 270 10.56 2.70 -13.32
N ILE A 271 10.02 3.37 -12.31
CA ILE A 271 9.46 2.73 -11.11
C ILE A 271 7.94 2.81 -11.23
N GLY A 272 7.32 1.71 -11.65
CA GLY A 272 5.88 1.60 -11.78
C GLY A 272 5.18 1.16 -10.50
N PHE A 273 3.85 1.08 -10.56
CA PHE A 273 2.99 0.71 -9.42
C PHE A 273 3.19 -0.72 -8.91
N ARG A 274 3.59 -1.66 -9.76
CA ARG A 274 3.76 -3.07 -9.47
C ARG A 274 5.16 -3.60 -9.76
N SER A 275 5.86 -2.96 -10.66
CA SER A 275 7.13 -3.42 -11.18
C SER A 275 8.02 -2.25 -11.56
N THR A 276 9.32 -2.46 -11.44
CA THR A 276 10.37 -1.52 -11.91
C THR A 276 10.94 -2.04 -13.23
N LYS A 277 11.12 -1.14 -14.19
CA LYS A 277 11.78 -1.42 -15.46
C LYS A 277 13.24 -1.03 -15.37
N ILE A 278 14.11 -1.98 -15.70
CA ILE A 278 15.57 -1.83 -15.66
C ILE A 278 16.10 -2.05 -17.07
N ARG A 279 16.83 -1.08 -17.60
CA ARG A 279 17.52 -1.17 -18.86
C ARG A 279 18.88 -1.81 -18.65
N MET A 280 19.04 -3.05 -19.08
CA MET A 280 20.29 -3.78 -18.99
C MET A 280 21.34 -3.17 -19.93
N PHE A 281 22.63 -3.47 -19.71
CA PHE A 281 23.71 -2.94 -20.56
C PHE A 281 23.70 -3.49 -21.99
N ASP A 282 23.13 -4.67 -22.21
CA ASP A 282 22.82 -5.22 -23.53
C ASP A 282 21.64 -4.56 -24.24
N LYS A 283 21.06 -3.52 -23.61
CA LYS A 283 19.88 -2.76 -24.05
C LYS A 283 18.55 -3.51 -23.97
N THR A 284 18.52 -4.71 -23.41
CA THR A 284 17.26 -5.37 -23.10
C THR A 284 16.53 -4.65 -21.95
N LEU A 285 15.20 -4.67 -21.96
CA LEU A 285 14.36 -4.10 -20.90
C LEU A 285 13.90 -5.25 -20.00
N MET A 286 14.36 -5.23 -18.76
CA MET A 286 13.93 -6.19 -17.76
C MET A 286 12.85 -5.57 -16.87
N THR A 287 11.74 -6.26 -16.71
CA THR A 287 10.64 -5.84 -15.80
C THR A 287 10.65 -6.73 -14.57
N VAL A 288 10.96 -6.15 -13.42
CA VAL A 288 11.09 -6.86 -12.15
C VAL A 288 9.96 -6.46 -11.21
N PRO A 289 9.23 -7.42 -10.60
CA PRO A 289 8.19 -7.13 -9.61
C PRO A 289 8.77 -6.38 -8.40
N ASN A 290 8.08 -5.33 -7.94
CA ASN A 290 8.58 -4.51 -6.82
C ASN A 290 8.62 -5.27 -5.49
N GLY A 291 7.76 -6.28 -5.31
CA GLY A 291 7.83 -7.17 -4.14
C GLY A 291 9.14 -7.95 -4.08
N THR A 292 9.68 -8.38 -5.23
CA THR A 292 10.99 -9.03 -5.33
C THR A 292 12.10 -8.03 -5.02
N LEU A 293 12.06 -6.84 -5.63
CA LEU A 293 13.07 -5.79 -5.37
C LEU A 293 13.11 -5.32 -3.91
N ALA A 294 11.96 -5.32 -3.23
CA ALA A 294 11.90 -4.94 -1.82
C ALA A 294 12.51 -5.97 -0.85
N THR A 295 12.71 -7.21 -1.31
CA THR A 295 13.27 -8.31 -0.49
C THR A 295 14.68 -8.69 -0.89
N GLU A 296 15.12 -8.33 -2.10
CA GLU A 296 16.45 -8.64 -2.62
C GLU A 296 17.50 -7.62 -2.18
N THR A 297 18.75 -8.06 -2.18
CA THR A 297 19.90 -7.17 -1.94
C THR A 297 20.14 -6.30 -3.16
N ILE A 298 20.09 -4.99 -2.98
CA ILE A 298 20.32 -4.00 -4.02
C ILE A 298 21.67 -3.32 -3.81
N LYS A 299 22.50 -3.32 -4.85
CA LYS A 299 23.74 -2.57 -4.89
C LYS A 299 23.57 -1.39 -5.83
N ASN A 300 23.60 -0.18 -5.29
CA ASN A 300 23.46 1.05 -6.04
C ASN A 300 24.85 1.62 -6.38
N TRP A 301 25.20 1.57 -7.67
CA TRP A 301 26.47 2.08 -8.16
C TRP A 301 26.47 3.60 -8.37
N SER A 302 25.32 4.19 -8.57
CA SER A 302 25.19 5.65 -8.73
C SER A 302 25.40 6.42 -7.43
N GLN A 303 25.16 5.76 -6.28
CA GLN A 303 25.40 6.34 -4.95
C GLN A 303 26.82 6.09 -4.42
N MET A 304 27.66 5.48 -5.21
CA MET A 304 29.05 5.21 -4.87
C MET A 304 29.84 6.54 -4.85
N PRO A 305 30.46 6.92 -3.72
CA PRO A 305 31.20 8.18 -3.62
C PRO A 305 32.53 8.16 -4.40
N LYS A 306 33.17 6.99 -4.47
CA LYS A 306 34.48 6.78 -5.11
C LYS A 306 34.53 5.40 -5.74
N ARG A 307 35.22 5.26 -6.87
CA ARG A 307 35.35 3.98 -7.56
C ARG A 307 36.66 3.32 -7.22
N ARG A 308 36.60 2.15 -6.60
CA ARG A 308 37.77 1.40 -6.14
C ARG A 308 38.52 0.72 -7.28
N ILE A 309 39.86 0.83 -7.25
CA ILE A 309 40.78 0.02 -8.03
C ILE A 309 41.56 -0.89 -7.05
N LYS A 310 41.46 -2.18 -7.26
CA LYS A 310 42.16 -3.21 -6.52
C LYS A 310 42.84 -4.15 -7.50
N MET A 311 44.17 -4.32 -7.37
CA MET A 311 44.95 -5.23 -8.19
C MET A 311 46.14 -5.76 -7.43
N THR A 312 46.70 -6.85 -7.89
CA THR A 312 47.96 -7.42 -7.42
C THR A 312 48.91 -7.48 -8.60
N LEU A 313 50.12 -6.93 -8.42
CA LEU A 313 51.18 -6.98 -9.41
C LEU A 313 52.16 -8.08 -8.97
N GLY A 314 52.30 -9.13 -9.75
CA GLY A 314 53.27 -10.19 -9.52
C GLY A 314 54.61 -9.84 -10.14
N LEU A 315 55.68 -9.71 -9.36
CA LEU A 315 57.07 -9.55 -9.82
C LEU A 315 57.81 -10.88 -9.77
N THR A 316 58.79 -11.07 -10.66
CA THR A 316 59.63 -12.30 -10.65
C THR A 316 60.42 -12.43 -9.38
N TYR A 317 60.78 -13.66 -8.96
CA TYR A 317 61.62 -13.96 -7.80
C TYR A 317 63.07 -13.49 -7.94
N ASP A 318 63.49 -13.06 -9.12
CA ASP A 318 64.80 -12.46 -9.39
C ASP A 318 64.91 -11.04 -8.83
N ALA A 319 63.78 -10.42 -8.50
CA ALA A 319 63.70 -9.08 -7.92
C ALA A 319 64.32 -9.05 -6.51
N LYS A 320 65.26 -8.16 -6.29
CA LYS A 320 65.94 -7.98 -5.00
C LYS A 320 65.07 -7.15 -4.04
N PRO A 321 65.14 -7.38 -2.71
CA PRO A 321 64.34 -6.64 -1.77
C PRO A 321 64.45 -5.10 -1.88
N ASP A 322 65.61 -4.58 -2.21
CA ASP A 322 65.79 -3.13 -2.40
C ASP A 322 65.16 -2.60 -3.68
N GLN A 323 65.06 -3.41 -4.72
CA GLN A 323 64.35 -3.05 -5.92
C GLN A 323 62.84 -3.00 -5.60
N ILE A 324 62.30 -3.98 -4.88
CA ILE A 324 60.88 -3.98 -4.49
C ILE A 324 60.56 -2.75 -3.60
N ARG A 325 61.39 -2.40 -2.61
CA ARG A 325 61.19 -1.18 -1.80
C ARG A 325 61.19 0.09 -2.67
N LYS A 326 62.09 0.18 -3.62
CA LYS A 326 62.15 1.33 -4.52
C LYS A 326 60.94 1.37 -5.48
N PHE A 327 60.52 0.21 -5.98
CA PHE A 327 59.37 0.07 -6.85
C PHE A 327 58.10 0.55 -6.15
N ILE A 328 57.82 0.06 -4.93
CA ILE A 328 56.69 0.46 -4.12
C ILE A 328 56.67 2.00 -3.94
N LYS A 329 57.78 2.62 -3.54
CA LYS A 329 57.87 4.07 -3.37
C LYS A 329 57.63 4.85 -4.65
N ARG A 330 58.12 4.34 -5.80
CA ARG A 330 57.89 4.97 -7.12
C ARG A 330 56.44 4.88 -7.54
N VAL A 331 55.79 3.73 -7.31
CA VAL A 331 54.36 3.53 -7.63
C VAL A 331 53.50 4.37 -6.70
N GLU A 332 53.83 4.47 -5.38
CA GLU A 332 53.15 5.37 -4.45
C GLU A 332 53.23 6.83 -4.95
N LYS A 333 54.40 7.30 -5.36
CA LYS A 333 54.62 8.63 -5.85
C LYS A 333 53.84 8.89 -7.16
N LEU A 334 53.84 7.90 -8.05
CA LEU A 334 53.06 7.95 -9.31
C LEU A 334 51.56 8.10 -9.05
N LEU A 335 51.02 7.38 -8.06
CA LEU A 335 49.62 7.50 -7.66
C LEU A 335 49.33 8.87 -7.02
N GLN A 336 50.29 9.42 -6.24
CA GLN A 336 50.15 10.75 -5.61
C GLN A 336 50.16 11.90 -6.65
N GLU A 337 50.88 11.73 -7.76
CA GLU A 337 51.02 12.74 -8.80
C GLU A 337 49.95 12.65 -9.89
N ASP A 338 49.10 11.61 -9.89
CA ASP A 338 48.08 11.42 -10.92
C ASP A 338 46.75 12.04 -10.52
N GLU A 339 46.31 13.07 -11.26
CA GLU A 339 45.06 13.82 -11.01
C GLU A 339 43.78 12.96 -11.04
N GLY A 340 43.83 11.81 -11.71
CA GLY A 340 42.70 10.87 -11.78
C GLY A 340 42.60 9.95 -10.56
N VAL A 341 43.58 10.02 -9.65
CA VAL A 341 43.63 9.20 -8.41
C VAL A 341 43.18 10.04 -7.22
N ASP A 342 42.28 9.49 -6.43
CA ASP A 342 41.85 10.10 -5.19
C ASP A 342 42.96 9.98 -4.13
N GLN A 343 43.30 11.10 -3.52
CA GLN A 343 44.47 11.22 -2.62
C GLN A 343 44.17 10.87 -1.18
N ASP A 344 42.92 10.64 -0.78
CA ASP A 344 42.55 10.39 0.61
C ASP A 344 43.06 9.04 1.12
N TYR A 345 43.07 8.01 0.26
CA TYR A 345 43.45 6.67 0.65
C TYR A 345 44.04 5.86 -0.50
N MET A 346 45.29 5.47 -0.35
CA MET A 346 45.98 4.57 -1.27
C MET A 346 46.94 3.64 -0.53
N LEU A 347 47.11 2.42 -1.02
CA LEU A 347 48.02 1.42 -0.50
C LEU A 347 48.81 0.80 -1.65
N VAL A 348 50.13 0.72 -1.47
CA VAL A 348 51.03 -0.06 -2.32
C VAL A 348 51.93 -0.85 -1.41
N GLN A 349 51.71 -2.15 -1.26
CA GLN A 349 52.41 -2.97 -0.28
C GLN A 349 52.81 -4.32 -0.87
N PHE A 350 53.99 -4.80 -0.54
CA PHE A 350 54.36 -6.18 -0.78
C PHE A 350 53.66 -7.06 0.28
N THR A 351 52.75 -7.93 -0.17
CA THR A 351 51.85 -8.67 0.73
C THR A 351 52.17 -10.16 0.79
N ASP A 352 52.50 -10.78 -0.32
CA ASP A 352 52.57 -12.25 -0.38
C ASP A 352 53.69 -12.78 -1.27
N PHE A 353 54.12 -13.98 -0.95
CA PHE A 353 54.96 -14.82 -1.81
C PHE A 353 54.10 -15.82 -2.56
N GLY A 354 53.76 -15.50 -3.82
CA GLY A 354 52.94 -16.36 -4.65
C GLY A 354 53.70 -17.59 -5.22
N PRO A 355 53.03 -18.54 -5.85
CA PRO A 355 53.67 -19.74 -6.39
C PRO A 355 54.75 -19.44 -7.44
N SER A 356 54.62 -18.32 -8.16
CA SER A 356 55.57 -17.88 -9.21
C SER A 356 55.84 -16.38 -9.18
N SER A 357 55.37 -15.66 -8.12
CA SER A 357 55.45 -14.21 -8.07
C SER A 357 55.71 -13.68 -6.66
N LEU A 358 56.33 -12.52 -6.57
CA LEU A 358 56.35 -11.64 -5.41
C LEU A 358 55.24 -10.63 -5.56
N ASP A 359 54.22 -10.74 -4.73
CA ASP A 359 52.96 -10.06 -4.92
C ASP A 359 52.91 -8.66 -4.25
N VAL A 360 52.83 -7.63 -5.07
CA VAL A 360 52.62 -6.24 -4.65
C VAL A 360 51.15 -5.88 -4.82
N PHE A 361 50.51 -5.63 -3.69
CA PHE A 361 49.11 -5.27 -3.63
C PHE A 361 48.91 -3.76 -3.80
N LEU A 362 48.05 -3.40 -4.74
CA LEU A 362 47.61 -2.02 -5.00
C LEU A 362 46.17 -1.87 -4.64
N TYR A 363 45.87 -0.81 -3.90
CA TYR A 363 44.50 -0.44 -3.54
C TYR A 363 44.38 1.07 -3.50
N TYR A 364 43.57 1.64 -4.38
CA TYR A 364 43.35 3.07 -4.46
C TYR A 364 41.98 3.35 -5.07
N PHE A 365 41.57 4.61 -5.07
CA PHE A 365 40.31 5.04 -5.65
C PHE A 365 40.55 6.00 -6.83
N ALA A 366 39.69 5.93 -7.82
CA ALA A 366 39.62 6.96 -8.86
C ALA A 366 38.87 8.19 -8.33
N ALA A 367 39.32 9.39 -8.73
CA ALA A 367 38.70 10.66 -8.39
C ALA A 367 37.30 10.84 -9.02
N THR A 368 36.95 9.97 -9.96
CA THR A 368 35.66 10.00 -10.68
C THR A 368 34.88 8.70 -10.51
N THR A 369 33.54 8.78 -10.52
CA THR A 369 32.65 7.63 -10.57
C THR A 369 32.21 7.29 -11.99
N VAL A 370 32.47 8.17 -12.98
CA VAL A 370 32.13 7.96 -14.39
C VAL A 370 32.94 6.77 -14.93
N TRP A 371 32.24 5.81 -15.53
CA TRP A 371 32.86 4.54 -15.97
C TRP A 371 33.99 4.72 -16.98
N LYS A 372 33.81 5.60 -17.95
CA LYS A 372 34.79 5.89 -18.98
C LYS A 372 36.08 6.48 -18.38
N ASP A 373 35.95 7.54 -17.59
CA ASP A 373 37.08 8.25 -17.00
C ASP A 373 37.84 7.36 -15.97
N TYR A 374 37.11 6.52 -15.27
CA TYR A 374 37.68 5.49 -14.41
C TYR A 374 38.57 4.52 -15.19
N LEU A 375 38.09 4.03 -16.33
CA LEU A 375 38.86 3.13 -17.18
C LEU A 375 40.08 3.83 -17.79
N GLU A 376 39.95 5.07 -18.20
CA GLU A 376 41.06 5.89 -18.73
C GLU A 376 42.12 6.10 -17.63
N THR A 377 41.73 6.44 -16.42
CA THR A 377 42.63 6.59 -15.26
C THR A 377 43.33 5.28 -14.95
N ARG A 378 42.62 4.15 -14.93
CA ARG A 378 43.18 2.84 -14.68
C ARG A 378 44.18 2.43 -15.76
N GLN A 379 43.87 2.67 -17.02
CA GLN A 379 44.79 2.39 -18.15
C GLN A 379 46.05 3.24 -18.01
N ARG A 380 45.94 4.53 -17.82
CA ARG A 380 47.07 5.46 -17.68
C ARG A 380 47.99 5.09 -16.53
N VAL A 381 47.43 4.77 -15.36
CA VAL A 381 48.20 4.32 -14.21
C VAL A 381 48.90 2.99 -14.47
N ASN A 382 48.21 2.03 -15.09
CA ASN A 382 48.81 0.72 -15.42
C ASN A 382 50.01 0.86 -16.39
N LEU A 383 49.90 1.71 -17.43
CA LEU A 383 51.00 1.95 -18.37
C LEU A 383 52.19 2.61 -17.66
N LYS A 384 51.95 3.62 -16.82
CA LYS A 384 53.02 4.25 -16.06
C LYS A 384 53.70 3.26 -15.04
N ILE A 385 52.95 2.30 -14.50
CA ILE A 385 53.52 1.24 -13.65
C ILE A 385 54.43 0.33 -14.47
N MET A 386 54.04 0.02 -15.70
CA MET A 386 54.86 -0.76 -16.62
C MET A 386 56.20 -0.02 -16.96
N ASP A 387 56.10 1.30 -17.25
CA ASP A 387 57.29 2.14 -17.46
C ASP A 387 58.24 2.13 -16.26
N VAL A 388 57.70 2.26 -15.04
CA VAL A 388 58.48 2.17 -13.81
C VAL A 388 59.17 0.81 -13.62
N ALA A 389 58.47 -0.28 -13.97
CA ALA A 389 59.05 -1.64 -13.86
C ALA A 389 60.18 -1.82 -14.88
N GLU A 390 59.98 -1.39 -16.15
CA GLU A 390 60.99 -1.43 -17.19
C GLU A 390 62.25 -0.63 -16.85
N GLU A 391 62.08 0.63 -16.41
CA GLU A 391 63.19 1.48 -15.96
C GLU A 391 64.03 0.89 -14.81
N MET A 392 63.40 0.07 -13.97
CA MET A 392 64.03 -0.57 -12.82
C MET A 392 64.58 -1.97 -13.13
N GLY A 393 64.42 -2.46 -14.37
CA GLY A 393 64.78 -3.81 -14.78
C GLY A 393 64.03 -4.89 -13.99
N LEU A 394 62.75 -4.60 -13.67
CA LEU A 394 61.86 -5.55 -13.00
C LEU A 394 60.95 -6.18 -14.04
N GLU A 395 60.75 -7.49 -13.96
CA GLU A 395 59.87 -8.24 -14.83
C GLU A 395 58.58 -8.67 -14.10
N PHE A 396 57.47 -8.63 -14.82
CA PHE A 396 56.21 -9.20 -14.31
C PHE A 396 56.28 -10.73 -14.43
N ALA A 397 55.80 -11.38 -13.36
CA ALA A 397 55.87 -12.83 -13.27
C ALA A 397 54.89 -13.52 -14.22
N TYR A 398 55.37 -14.50 -14.96
CA TYR A 398 54.52 -15.46 -15.67
C TYR A 398 54.32 -16.71 -14.83
N PRO A 399 53.21 -17.45 -15.00
CA PRO A 399 53.04 -18.76 -14.38
C PRO A 399 54.19 -19.67 -14.80
N THR A 400 55.12 -19.98 -13.89
CA THR A 400 56.29 -20.81 -14.17
C THR A 400 56.12 -22.16 -13.51
N GLN A 401 56.58 -23.24 -14.20
CA GLN A 401 56.61 -24.59 -13.67
C GLN A 401 57.98 -25.18 -13.89
N THR A 402 58.53 -25.81 -12.83
CA THR A 402 59.76 -26.59 -12.96
C THR A 402 59.41 -28.02 -13.30
N MET A 403 59.78 -28.44 -14.50
CA MET A 403 59.61 -29.82 -14.93
C MET A 403 60.93 -30.63 -14.66
N HIS A 404 60.84 -31.63 -13.82
CA HIS A 404 61.90 -32.60 -13.63
C HIS A 404 61.76 -33.76 -14.64
N ILE A 405 62.47 -33.72 -15.72
CA ILE A 405 62.45 -34.77 -16.72
C ILE A 405 63.46 -35.83 -16.31
N LYS A 406 63.05 -37.05 -15.98
CA LYS A 406 63.92 -38.18 -15.78
C LYS A 406 64.46 -38.64 -17.14
N ASP A 407 65.73 -39.06 -17.21
CA ASP A 407 66.43 -39.49 -18.47
C ASP A 407 65.67 -40.54 -19.29
N ASP A 408 64.90 -41.40 -18.61
CA ASP A 408 64.05 -42.41 -19.30
C ASP A 408 62.96 -41.79 -20.21
N GLY A 409 62.56 -40.55 -20.02
CA GLY A 409 61.64 -39.80 -20.86
C GLY A 409 62.26 -39.18 -22.09
N LEU A 410 63.55 -38.84 -22.03
CA LEU A 410 64.26 -38.26 -23.19
C LEU A 410 64.56 -39.26 -24.31
N LYS A 411 64.61 -40.56 -24.01
CA LYS A 411 64.71 -41.60 -25.06
C LYS A 411 63.43 -41.68 -25.91
N ILE A 412 62.27 -41.55 -25.30
CA ILE A 412 60.98 -41.63 -26.02
C ILE A 412 60.83 -40.46 -27.03
N LEU A 413 61.32 -39.27 -26.69
CA LEU A 413 61.24 -38.10 -27.57
C LEU A 413 62.26 -38.14 -28.70
N LYS A 414 63.39 -38.93 -28.60
CA LYS A 414 64.36 -39.13 -29.68
C LYS A 414 63.90 -40.19 -30.65
N ASP A 415 63.10 -41.14 -30.20
CA ASP A 415 62.61 -42.26 -31.09
C ASP A 415 61.34 -41.92 -31.83
N THR A 416 60.70 -40.74 -31.51
CA THR A 416 59.50 -40.23 -32.19
C THR A 416 59.75 -39.02 -33.07
N ALA A 417 60.95 -38.52 -33.22
CA ALA A 417 61.41 -37.50 -34.22
C ALA A 417 62.16 -38.14 -35.38
#